data_0205485af8124fb4827e0c8cbd3d35f9
#
_entry.id   0205485af8124fb4827e0c8cbd3d35f9
#
_cell.length_a   1.000
_cell.length_b   1.000
_cell.length_c   1.000
_cell.angle_alpha   90.00
_cell.angle_beta   90.00
_cell.angle_gamma   90.00
#
_symmetry.space_group_name_H-M   'P 1'
#
loop_
_entity.id
_entity.type
_entity.pdbx_description
1 polymer ?
#
loop_
_entity_poly.entity_id
_entity_poly.type
_entity_poly.pdbx_seq_one_letter_code
_entity_poly.pdbx_strand_id
1 'polypeptide(L)'
;MNVIELQRALRQLRCSGMAAGLEPRLLEAQTDKLAPLDFLATLVQDELQRRQDRLLERRIKQAGFRDRGKTLDTFDFDFNKKMNRRLVFELATGRFVTQHEDGLFLGPPGTGKSHLAQALGFAVIQQGHRVLYREAHVLLDELADAQLGGTRKDYLAHVTTVPLLIVD
;
A
#
# COMPACT_ATOMS: atom_id res chain seq x y z
N MET A 1 -2.26 -11.15 -37.37
CA MET A 1 -2.82 -10.65 -36.09
C MET A 1 -2.71 -9.14 -36.09
N ASN A 2 -3.81 -8.43 -36.00
CA ASN A 2 -3.82 -6.96 -35.93
C ASN A 2 -3.70 -6.47 -34.45
N VAL A 3 -3.54 -5.15 -34.27
CA VAL A 3 -3.35 -4.55 -32.91
C VAL A 3 -4.53 -4.89 -31.97
N ILE A 4 -5.75 -4.86 -32.48
CA ILE A 4 -6.97 -5.16 -31.67
C ILE A 4 -6.97 -6.62 -31.22
N GLU A 5 -6.61 -7.54 -32.10
CA GLU A 5 -6.50 -8.97 -31.77
C GLU A 5 -5.41 -9.22 -30.74
N LEU A 6 -4.26 -8.52 -30.90
CA LEU A 6 -3.17 -8.62 -29.93
C LEU A 6 -3.55 -8.06 -28.55
N GLN A 7 -4.21 -6.90 -28.49
CA GLN A 7 -4.75 -6.36 -27.25
C GLN A 7 -5.72 -7.33 -26.57
N ARG A 8 -6.60 -7.98 -27.34
CA ARG A 8 -7.54 -8.98 -26.83
C ARG A 8 -6.79 -10.19 -26.27
N ALA A 9 -5.81 -10.70 -26.98
CA ALA A 9 -4.97 -11.81 -26.51
C ALA A 9 -4.21 -11.46 -25.21
N LEU A 10 -3.61 -10.27 -25.13
CA LEU A 10 -2.94 -9.79 -23.93
C LEU A 10 -3.90 -9.70 -22.71
N ARG A 11 -5.14 -9.26 -22.93
CA ARG A 11 -6.16 -9.25 -21.87
C ARG A 11 -6.54 -10.67 -21.42
N GLN A 12 -6.65 -11.63 -22.34
CA GLN A 12 -6.90 -13.04 -21.99
C GLN A 12 -5.74 -13.63 -21.16
N LEU A 13 -4.50 -13.25 -21.47
CA LEU A 13 -3.32 -13.60 -20.70
C LEU A 13 -3.18 -12.82 -19.39
N ARG A 14 -4.16 -11.97 -19.04
CA ARG A 14 -4.14 -11.09 -17.87
C ARG A 14 -2.98 -10.07 -17.87
N CYS A 15 -2.44 -9.76 -19.05
CA CYS A 15 -1.41 -8.73 -19.27
C CYS A 15 -2.07 -7.40 -19.62
N SER A 16 -2.86 -6.85 -18.68
CA SER A 16 -3.68 -5.67 -18.95
C SER A 16 -2.90 -4.36 -19.00
N GLY A 17 -1.70 -4.29 -18.42
CA GLY A 17 -0.77 -3.18 -18.55
C GLY A 17 -0.21 -3.12 -19.97
N MET A 18 0.32 -4.25 -20.47
CA MET A 18 0.76 -4.38 -21.85
C MET A 18 -0.36 -4.04 -22.84
N ALA A 19 -1.58 -4.57 -22.61
CA ALA A 19 -2.70 -4.30 -23.49
C ALA A 19 -3.11 -2.82 -23.52
N ALA A 20 -2.99 -2.10 -22.42
CA ALA A 20 -3.30 -0.67 -22.34
C ALA A 20 -2.19 0.18 -22.95
N GLY A 21 -0.92 -0.20 -22.78
CA GLY A 21 0.24 0.51 -23.32
C GLY A 21 0.55 0.20 -24.79
N LEU A 22 -0.06 -0.84 -25.40
CA LEU A 22 0.36 -1.34 -26.71
C LEU A 22 0.34 -0.29 -27.81
N GLU A 23 -0.76 0.44 -27.99
CA GLU A 23 -0.89 1.44 -29.05
C GLU A 23 0.06 2.63 -28.87
N PRO A 24 0.12 3.30 -27.69
CA PRO A 24 1.06 4.39 -27.50
C PRO A 24 2.51 3.94 -27.62
N ARG A 25 2.87 2.74 -27.14
CA ARG A 25 4.24 2.22 -27.27
C ARG A 25 4.60 1.85 -28.70
N LEU A 26 3.64 1.37 -29.52
CA LEU A 26 3.86 1.15 -30.95
C LEU A 26 4.16 2.46 -31.68
N LEU A 27 3.42 3.52 -31.37
CA LEU A 27 3.64 4.84 -31.97
C LEU A 27 5.01 5.40 -31.58
N GLU A 28 5.36 5.31 -30.30
CA GLU A 28 6.68 5.71 -29.77
C GLU A 28 7.81 4.93 -30.47
N ALA A 29 7.68 3.61 -30.57
CA ALA A 29 8.67 2.76 -31.20
C ALA A 29 8.88 3.08 -32.70
N GLN A 30 7.83 3.47 -33.41
CA GLN A 30 7.93 3.89 -34.82
C GLN A 30 8.61 5.26 -34.95
N THR A 31 8.29 6.20 -34.04
CA THR A 31 8.82 7.55 -34.03
C THR A 31 10.32 7.54 -33.69
N ASP A 32 10.69 6.82 -32.64
CA ASP A 32 12.04 6.81 -32.09
C ASP A 32 12.92 5.69 -32.67
N LYS A 33 12.38 4.91 -33.61
CA LYS A 33 13.07 3.76 -34.25
C LYS A 33 13.65 2.80 -33.20
N LEU A 34 12.86 2.47 -32.15
CA LEU A 34 13.31 1.58 -31.11
C LEU A 34 13.63 0.18 -31.63
N ALA A 35 14.66 -0.44 -31.05
CA ALA A 35 14.94 -1.84 -31.33
C ALA A 35 13.77 -2.73 -30.81
N PRO A 36 13.49 -3.86 -31.45
CA PRO A 36 12.38 -4.74 -31.05
C PRO A 36 12.45 -5.18 -29.58
N LEU A 37 13.65 -5.38 -29.04
CA LEU A 37 13.87 -5.75 -27.65
C LEU A 37 13.49 -4.61 -26.69
N ASP A 38 13.84 -3.37 -27.02
CA ASP A 38 13.53 -2.20 -26.20
C ASP A 38 12.02 -1.95 -26.16
N PHE A 39 11.35 -2.08 -27.30
CA PHE A 39 9.89 -2.02 -27.38
C PHE A 39 9.23 -3.08 -26.49
N LEU A 40 9.70 -4.33 -26.54
CA LEU A 40 9.17 -5.39 -25.69
C LEU A 40 9.43 -5.11 -24.20
N ALA A 41 10.63 -4.62 -23.88
CA ALA A 41 11.00 -4.27 -22.51
C ALA A 41 10.10 -3.18 -21.92
N THR A 42 9.76 -2.14 -22.70
CA THR A 42 8.82 -1.09 -22.23
C THR A 42 7.43 -1.63 -21.97
N LEU A 43 6.90 -2.52 -22.82
CA LEU A 43 5.61 -3.16 -22.62
C LEU A 43 5.59 -4.04 -21.35
N VAL A 44 6.64 -4.82 -21.14
CA VAL A 44 6.79 -5.63 -19.92
C VAL A 44 6.83 -4.76 -18.69
N GLN A 45 7.56 -3.64 -18.74
CA GLN A 45 7.64 -2.68 -17.64
C GLN A 45 6.27 -2.07 -17.31
N ASP A 46 5.48 -1.72 -18.32
CA ASP A 46 4.10 -1.22 -18.13
C ASP A 46 3.21 -2.25 -17.40
N GLU A 47 3.37 -3.53 -17.71
CA GLU A 47 2.63 -4.60 -17.01
C GLU A 47 3.10 -4.77 -15.56
N LEU A 48 4.41 -4.77 -15.32
CA LEU A 48 4.98 -4.89 -13.98
C LEU A 48 4.53 -3.73 -13.09
N GLN A 49 4.61 -2.50 -13.61
CA GLN A 49 4.16 -1.31 -12.89
C GLN A 49 2.68 -1.40 -12.54
N ARG A 50 1.82 -1.76 -13.50
CA ARG A 50 0.39 -1.90 -13.26
C ARG A 50 0.05 -2.97 -12.22
N ARG A 51 0.82 -4.07 -12.18
CA ARG A 51 0.66 -5.10 -11.14
C ARG A 51 1.06 -4.59 -9.78
N GLN A 52 2.15 -3.84 -9.69
CA GLN A 52 2.60 -3.21 -8.45
C GLN A 52 1.57 -2.21 -7.93
N ASP A 53 1.06 -1.33 -8.78
CA ASP A 53 0.04 -0.34 -8.42
C ASP A 53 -1.22 -1.00 -7.88
N ARG A 54 -1.74 -2.04 -8.57
CA ARG A 54 -2.91 -2.80 -8.10
C ARG A 54 -2.67 -3.52 -6.78
N LEU A 55 -1.47 -4.05 -6.57
CA LEU A 55 -1.12 -4.68 -5.32
C LEU A 55 -1.10 -3.65 -4.19
N LEU A 56 -0.51 -2.49 -4.43
CA LEU A 56 -0.46 -1.36 -3.51
C LEU A 56 -1.88 -0.89 -3.15
N GLU A 57 -2.72 -0.60 -4.15
CA GLU A 57 -4.11 -0.19 -3.95
C GLU A 57 -4.89 -1.22 -3.12
N ARG A 58 -4.74 -2.51 -3.42
CA ARG A 58 -5.38 -3.58 -2.66
C ARG A 58 -4.93 -3.60 -1.21
N ARG A 59 -3.63 -3.46 -0.93
CA ARG A 59 -3.08 -3.40 0.43
C ARG A 59 -3.61 -2.20 1.21
N ILE A 60 -3.64 -1.02 0.58
CA ILE A 60 -4.20 0.20 1.17
C ILE A 60 -5.69 0.01 1.50
N LYS A 61 -6.46 -0.61 0.59
CA LYS A 61 -7.87 -0.91 0.85
C LYS A 61 -8.05 -1.89 2.01
N GLN A 62 -7.21 -2.93 2.08
CA GLN A 62 -7.26 -3.95 3.13
C GLN A 62 -6.79 -3.44 4.49
N ALA A 63 -5.91 -2.44 4.52
CA ALA A 63 -5.42 -1.85 5.76
C ALA A 63 -6.55 -1.23 6.61
N GLY A 64 -7.61 -0.72 5.98
CA GLY A 64 -8.75 -0.16 6.69
C GLY A 64 -8.48 1.21 7.31
N PHE A 65 -7.59 2.02 6.72
CA PHE A 65 -7.34 3.38 7.20
C PHE A 65 -8.62 4.20 7.24
N ARG A 66 -8.78 4.96 8.33
CA ARG A 66 -9.90 5.88 8.51
C ARG A 66 -9.88 7.01 7.48
N ASP A 67 -8.70 7.54 7.20
CA ASP A 67 -8.50 8.65 6.26
C ASP A 67 -7.28 8.39 5.37
N ARG A 68 -7.51 8.14 4.10
CA ARG A 68 -6.45 7.86 3.12
C ARG A 68 -5.62 9.08 2.73
N GLY A 69 -6.09 10.28 3.06
CA GLY A 69 -5.36 11.53 2.84
C GLY A 69 -4.25 11.77 3.87
N LYS A 70 -4.19 10.99 4.94
CA LYS A 70 -3.16 11.12 5.99
C LYS A 70 -1.89 10.41 5.58
N THR A 71 -1.03 11.14 4.88
CA THR A 71 0.31 10.70 4.46
C THR A 71 1.39 11.52 5.16
N LEU A 72 2.66 11.10 5.03
CA LEU A 72 3.78 11.90 5.54
C LEU A 72 3.95 13.22 4.81
N ASP A 73 3.55 13.28 3.52
CA ASP A 73 3.60 14.51 2.72
C ASP A 73 2.57 15.54 3.16
N THR A 74 1.44 15.08 3.72
CA THR A 74 0.37 15.95 4.22
C THR A 74 0.50 16.24 5.72
N PHE A 75 1.52 15.66 6.38
CA PHE A 75 1.73 15.86 7.81
C PHE A 75 2.50 17.16 8.07
N ASP A 76 1.92 18.05 8.89
CA ASP A 76 2.58 19.29 9.33
C ASP A 76 3.59 19.02 10.45
N PHE A 77 4.85 18.89 10.06
CA PHE A 77 5.95 18.70 11.01
C PHE A 77 6.30 19.96 11.83
N ASP A 78 5.86 21.13 11.39
CA ASP A 78 6.17 22.40 12.06
C ASP A 78 5.18 22.70 13.19
N PHE A 79 4.01 22.04 13.17
CA PHE A 79 3.02 22.14 14.23
C PHE A 79 3.57 21.71 15.60
N ASN A 80 4.41 20.68 15.65
CA ASN A 80 5.03 20.20 16.88
C ASN A 80 6.55 20.13 16.74
N LYS A 81 7.24 21.22 17.07
CA LYS A 81 8.71 21.34 17.00
C LYS A 81 9.46 20.36 17.90
N LYS A 82 8.80 19.73 18.88
CA LYS A 82 9.40 18.71 19.76
C LYS A 82 9.39 17.31 19.13
N MET A 83 8.70 17.12 18.00
CA MET A 83 8.64 15.84 17.34
C MET A 83 10.00 15.48 16.72
N ASN A 84 10.47 14.27 16.99
CA ASN A 84 11.68 13.75 16.37
C ASN A 84 11.41 13.34 14.91
N ARG A 85 11.53 14.31 14.00
CA ARG A 85 11.31 14.11 12.55
C ARG A 85 12.17 12.98 11.99
N ARG A 86 13.43 12.88 12.44
CA ARG A 86 14.37 11.85 12.01
C ARG A 86 13.84 10.46 12.33
N LEU A 87 13.34 10.26 13.55
CA LEU A 87 12.74 8.98 13.98
C LEU A 87 11.52 8.63 13.15
N VAL A 88 10.66 9.61 12.80
CA VAL A 88 9.49 9.37 11.94
C VAL A 88 9.91 8.84 10.58
N PHE A 89 10.92 9.45 9.94
CA PHE A 89 11.42 8.97 8.64
C PHE A 89 12.14 7.61 8.75
N GLU A 90 12.81 7.35 9.87
CA GLU A 90 13.38 6.03 10.13
C GLU A 90 12.28 4.96 10.23
N LEU A 91 11.21 5.20 10.98
CA LEU A 91 10.05 4.32 11.06
C LEU A 91 9.39 4.12 9.67
N ALA A 92 9.34 5.17 8.85
CA ALA A 92 8.78 5.11 7.49
C ALA A 92 9.54 4.15 6.57
N THR A 93 10.80 3.80 6.88
CA THR A 93 11.53 2.76 6.13
C THR A 93 10.97 1.35 6.34
N GLY A 94 10.12 1.13 7.33
CA GLY A 94 9.55 -0.18 7.66
C GLY A 94 10.52 -1.15 8.33
N ARG A 95 11.74 -0.73 8.67
CA ARG A 95 12.76 -1.62 9.31
C ARG A 95 12.27 -2.18 10.63
N PHE A 96 11.60 -1.39 11.45
CA PHE A 96 11.05 -1.82 12.73
C PHE A 96 10.10 -3.03 12.58
N VAL A 97 9.35 -3.11 11.45
CA VAL A 97 8.47 -4.25 11.16
C VAL A 97 9.28 -5.53 10.93
N THR A 98 10.39 -5.43 10.18
CA THR A 98 11.27 -6.59 9.92
C THR A 98 12.10 -7.00 11.13
N GLN A 99 12.34 -6.06 12.05
CA GLN A 99 13.06 -6.28 13.31
C GLN A 99 12.14 -6.71 14.45
N HIS A 100 10.82 -6.80 14.20
CA HIS A 100 9.80 -7.13 15.21
C HIS A 100 9.81 -6.15 16.41
N GLU A 101 10.01 -4.87 16.13
CA GLU A 101 9.98 -3.80 17.13
C GLU A 101 8.61 -3.11 17.13
N ASP A 102 8.18 -2.68 18.32
CA ASP A 102 6.93 -1.97 18.51
C ASP A 102 7.14 -0.45 18.56
N GLY A 103 6.15 0.31 18.07
CA GLY A 103 6.12 1.76 18.15
C GLY A 103 4.97 2.25 19.03
N LEU A 104 5.26 3.08 20.02
CA LEU A 104 4.25 3.68 20.90
C LEU A 104 4.25 5.21 20.77
N PHE A 105 3.09 5.79 20.40
CA PHE A 105 2.92 7.23 20.27
C PHE A 105 2.17 7.78 21.49
N LEU A 106 2.90 8.53 22.35
CA LEU A 106 2.34 9.15 23.55
C LEU A 106 2.26 10.66 23.39
N GLY A 107 1.20 11.26 23.90
CA GLY A 107 1.02 12.71 23.92
C GLY A 107 -0.43 13.13 24.07
N PRO A 108 -0.68 14.44 24.27
CA PRO A 108 -2.02 14.99 24.42
C PRO A 108 -2.89 14.78 23.16
N PRO A 109 -4.22 14.87 23.26
CA PRO A 109 -5.11 14.87 22.08
C PRO A 109 -4.75 16.05 21.16
N GLY A 110 -5.04 15.90 19.86
CA GLY A 110 -4.78 16.95 18.86
C GLY A 110 -3.32 17.10 18.40
N THR A 111 -2.36 16.33 18.91
CA THR A 111 -0.94 16.43 18.53
C THR A 111 -0.56 15.68 17.23
N GLY A 112 -1.52 15.14 16.51
CA GLY A 112 -1.29 14.45 15.22
C GLY A 112 -0.91 12.98 15.32
N LYS A 113 -1.04 12.30 16.48
CA LYS A 113 -0.68 10.88 16.66
C LYS A 113 -1.37 9.96 15.65
N SER A 114 -2.70 10.07 15.55
CA SER A 114 -3.51 9.28 14.60
C SER A 114 -3.17 9.58 13.14
N HIS A 115 -2.83 10.82 12.81
CA HIS A 115 -2.33 11.16 11.47
C HIS A 115 -1.01 10.45 11.21
N LEU A 116 -0.06 10.58 12.16
CA LEU A 116 1.27 9.99 12.02
C LEU A 116 1.20 8.45 11.95
N ALA A 117 0.37 7.81 12.78
CA ALA A 117 0.19 6.37 12.76
C ALA A 117 -0.33 5.87 11.40
N GLN A 118 -1.33 6.54 10.83
CA GLN A 118 -1.85 6.22 9.49
C GLN A 118 -0.82 6.51 8.39
N ALA A 119 -0.12 7.64 8.47
CA ALA A 119 0.91 8.03 7.50
C ALA A 119 2.08 7.03 7.48
N LEU A 120 2.52 6.55 8.64
CA LEU A 120 3.54 5.50 8.76
C LEU A 120 3.03 4.17 8.23
N GLY A 121 1.80 3.79 8.55
CA GLY A 121 1.18 2.60 7.97
C GLY A 121 1.16 2.64 6.44
N PHE A 122 0.86 3.79 5.86
CA PHE A 122 0.89 4.02 4.41
C PHE A 122 2.31 3.84 3.85
N ALA A 123 3.32 4.45 4.49
CA ALA A 123 4.72 4.32 4.10
C ALA A 123 5.19 2.85 4.17
N VAL A 124 4.82 2.12 5.21
CA VAL A 124 5.13 0.69 5.39
C VAL A 124 4.48 -0.18 4.30
N ILE A 125 3.25 0.16 3.85
CA ILE A 125 2.64 -0.52 2.70
C ILE A 125 3.44 -0.29 1.42
N GLN A 126 3.96 0.92 1.20
CA GLN A 126 4.81 1.23 0.05
C GLN A 126 6.12 0.41 0.07
N GLN A 127 6.64 0.07 1.26
CA GLN A 127 7.78 -0.84 1.41
C GLN A 127 7.42 -2.32 1.19
N GLY A 128 6.17 -2.62 0.86
CA GLY A 128 5.75 -3.96 0.50
C GLY A 128 5.13 -4.79 1.62
N HIS A 129 4.98 -4.25 2.81
CA HIS A 129 4.35 -4.95 3.93
C HIS A 129 2.83 -4.85 3.90
N ARG A 130 2.16 -5.80 4.56
CA ARG A 130 0.73 -5.70 4.85
C ARG A 130 0.55 -4.97 6.18
N VAL A 131 -0.44 -4.09 6.25
CA VAL A 131 -0.79 -3.33 7.45
C VAL A 131 -2.27 -3.53 7.74
N LEU A 132 -2.62 -3.60 8.99
CA LEU A 132 -4.00 -3.54 9.47
C LEU A 132 -4.10 -2.36 10.44
N TYR A 133 -5.00 -1.42 10.17
CA TYR A 133 -5.32 -0.30 11.04
C TYR A 133 -6.71 -0.53 11.65
N ARG A 134 -6.81 -0.34 12.96
CA ARG A 134 -8.08 -0.39 13.69
C ARG A 134 -8.11 0.66 14.78
N GLU A 135 -9.23 1.34 14.90
CA GLU A 135 -9.52 2.09 16.11
C GLU A 135 -9.75 1.10 17.26
N ALA A 136 -9.28 1.39 18.47
CA ALA A 136 -9.29 0.45 19.58
C ALA A 136 -10.70 -0.09 19.91
N HIS A 137 -11.71 0.79 19.88
CA HIS A 137 -13.09 0.39 20.11
C HIS A 137 -13.61 -0.55 19.02
N VAL A 138 -13.30 -0.28 17.75
CA VAL A 138 -13.70 -1.15 16.62
C VAL A 138 -13.05 -2.52 16.74
N LEU A 139 -11.76 -2.57 17.10
CA LEU A 139 -11.06 -3.83 17.31
C LEU A 139 -11.72 -4.70 18.41
N LEU A 140 -12.15 -4.05 19.49
CA LEU A 140 -12.83 -4.73 20.61
C LEU A 140 -14.22 -5.21 20.20
N ASP A 141 -14.99 -4.40 19.47
CA ASP A 141 -16.31 -4.78 18.96
C ASP A 141 -16.20 -5.94 17.96
N GLU A 142 -15.29 -5.88 17.00
CA GLU A 142 -15.02 -6.98 16.05
C GLU A 142 -14.63 -8.28 16.77
N LEU A 143 -13.85 -8.18 17.86
CA LEU A 143 -13.46 -9.34 18.68
C LEU A 143 -14.66 -9.93 19.46
N ALA A 144 -15.52 -9.07 20.00
CA ALA A 144 -16.74 -9.49 20.70
C ALA A 144 -17.72 -10.20 19.75
N ASP A 145 -17.93 -9.61 18.56
CA ASP A 145 -18.78 -10.19 17.51
C ASP A 145 -18.25 -11.55 17.05
N ALA A 146 -16.92 -11.64 16.82
CA ALA A 146 -16.27 -12.90 16.46
C ALA A 146 -16.41 -13.98 17.57
N GLN A 147 -16.44 -13.57 18.83
CA GLN A 147 -16.69 -14.48 19.95
C GLN A 147 -18.13 -15.00 19.95
N LEU A 148 -19.10 -14.12 19.74
CA LEU A 148 -20.53 -14.48 19.65
C LEU A 148 -20.79 -15.38 18.43
N GLY A 149 -20.15 -15.07 17.30
CA GLY A 149 -20.25 -15.84 16.05
C GLY A 149 -19.42 -17.13 16.01
N GLY A 150 -18.65 -17.46 17.05
CA GLY A 150 -17.80 -18.66 17.09
C GLY A 150 -16.55 -18.59 16.20
N THR A 151 -16.24 -17.43 15.62
CA THR A 151 -15.10 -17.21 14.68
C THR A 151 -13.90 -16.52 15.34
N ARG A 152 -13.88 -16.41 16.68
CA ARG A 152 -12.83 -15.70 17.42
C ARG A 152 -11.42 -16.17 17.06
N LYS A 153 -11.23 -17.49 16.87
CA LYS A 153 -9.91 -18.04 16.54
C LYS A 153 -9.41 -17.56 15.19
N ASP A 154 -10.30 -17.52 14.20
CA ASP A 154 -9.96 -17.06 12.84
C ASP A 154 -9.70 -15.56 12.82
N TYR A 155 -10.50 -14.78 13.56
CA TYR A 155 -10.30 -13.34 13.72
C TYR A 155 -8.95 -13.03 14.38
N LEU A 156 -8.60 -13.70 15.49
CA LEU A 156 -7.30 -13.52 16.13
C LEU A 156 -6.16 -13.92 15.19
N ALA A 157 -6.28 -15.05 14.48
CA ALA A 157 -5.28 -15.45 13.49
C ALA A 157 -5.11 -14.37 12.40
N HIS A 158 -6.20 -13.77 11.92
CA HIS A 158 -6.15 -12.68 10.95
C HIS A 158 -5.38 -11.46 11.50
N VAL A 159 -5.70 -11.01 12.72
CA VAL A 159 -5.11 -9.81 13.34
C VAL A 159 -3.63 -10.01 13.69
N THR A 160 -3.26 -11.22 14.18
CA THR A 160 -1.90 -11.51 14.65
C THR A 160 -0.93 -11.91 13.53
N THR A 161 -1.42 -12.25 12.34
CA THR A 161 -0.55 -12.64 11.20
C THR A 161 -0.19 -11.48 10.28
N VAL A 162 -0.70 -10.29 10.51
CA VAL A 162 -0.27 -9.11 9.75
C VAL A 162 1.08 -8.63 10.25
N PRO A 163 2.01 -8.26 9.33
CA PRO A 163 3.31 -7.73 9.71
C PRO A 163 3.25 -6.49 10.60
N LEU A 164 2.26 -5.61 10.39
CA LEU A 164 2.04 -4.43 11.21
C LEU A 164 0.55 -4.26 11.54
N LEU A 165 0.24 -4.31 12.82
CA LEU A 165 -1.06 -3.89 13.36
C LEU A 165 -0.91 -2.50 13.98
N ILE A 166 -1.76 -1.57 13.56
CA ILE A 166 -1.87 -0.23 14.15
C ILE A 166 -3.18 -0.17 14.93
N VAL A 167 -3.08 0.10 16.22
CA VAL A 167 -4.24 0.32 17.11
C VAL A 167 -4.24 1.80 17.51
N ASP A 168 -5.32 2.55 17.19
CA ASP A 168 -5.45 3.99 17.40
C ASP A 168 -6.59 4.32 18.38
#